data_bb45e7b2e399c1b2d38d62a3d48e47e7
#
_entry.id   bb45e7b2e399c1b2d38d62a3d48e47e7
#
_cell.length_a   1.000
_cell.length_b   1.000
_cell.length_c   1.000
_cell.angle_alpha   90.00
_cell.angle_beta   90.00
_cell.angle_gamma   90.00
#
_symmetry.space_group_name_H-M   'P 1'
#
loop_
_entity.id
_entity.type
_entity.pdbx_description
1 polymer ?
#
loop_
_entity_poly.entity_id
_entity_poly.type
_entity_poly.pdbx_seq_one_letter_code
_entity_poly.pdbx_strand_id
1 'polypeptide(L)'
;METVVFRLEGLTKRYGDLLALDNATLEAGANEYISFLGPSGSGKTTLLRVIAGFEAPEFGRVFFEGRDITNVPAHERGIGFVFQNFALFPHLTVVKNVAFGLTHGKSGMSTAEVDRRSREMIEMVGLSGLEDRGVDQISGGQRQRVALARTLTMRPKLVLLDEPLGALDANLRGRMRNELRAIRERLGVTFLHVTGSENEALAMGDRVVVLDRGRLIQIGKPDEIYDHPASPEVAYFLNRFNMFDGKLSGGQFHGAFGTASAPVATKADRDVYAVRYDRMRALPMSAKTDRPTLKATYIASEYLGSSIMNFFDVDGKVMEMEHHLSLGAPQTFEPRQDCLLSWNPEKAIVFGREAQ
;
A
#
# COMPACT_ATOMS: atom_id res chain seq x y z
N MET A 1 -13.90 -21.05 -10.38
CA MET A 1 -13.56 -19.71 -10.93
C MET A 1 -14.04 -18.71 -9.93
N GLU A 2 -13.17 -17.87 -9.39
CA GLU A 2 -13.58 -16.77 -8.52
C GLU A 2 -14.45 -15.81 -9.33
N THR A 3 -15.57 -15.40 -8.76
CA THR A 3 -16.50 -14.48 -9.45
C THR A 3 -15.88 -13.10 -9.46
N VAL A 4 -15.51 -12.59 -10.65
CA VAL A 4 -15.02 -11.22 -10.83
C VAL A 4 -16.16 -10.25 -10.51
N VAL A 5 -15.97 -9.43 -9.47
CA VAL A 5 -16.95 -8.42 -9.04
C VAL A 5 -16.69 -7.08 -9.71
N PHE A 6 -15.43 -6.77 -9.95
CA PHE A 6 -15.00 -5.47 -10.46
C PHE A 6 -13.90 -5.65 -11.51
N ARG A 7 -13.93 -4.83 -12.59
CA ARG A 7 -12.91 -4.84 -13.64
C ARG A 7 -12.70 -3.45 -14.22
N LEU A 8 -11.43 -3.11 -14.43
CA LEU A 8 -10.97 -1.95 -15.20
C LEU A 8 -10.36 -2.42 -16.51
N GLU A 9 -10.67 -1.76 -17.59
CA GLU A 9 -10.10 -2.03 -18.92
C GLU A 9 -9.51 -0.75 -19.50
N GLY A 10 -8.18 -0.67 -19.55
CA GLY A 10 -7.45 0.38 -20.24
C GLY A 10 -7.75 1.80 -19.76
N LEU A 11 -7.98 1.97 -18.44
CA LEU A 11 -8.46 3.22 -17.88
C LEU A 11 -7.41 4.33 -17.98
N THR A 12 -7.76 5.43 -18.65
CA THR A 12 -6.89 6.59 -18.86
C THR A 12 -7.57 7.86 -18.43
N LYS A 13 -6.86 8.73 -17.69
CA LYS A 13 -7.35 10.01 -17.19
C LYS A 13 -6.27 11.08 -17.26
N ARG A 14 -6.63 12.26 -17.79
CA ARG A 14 -5.78 13.46 -17.80
C ARG A 14 -6.42 14.61 -17.03
N TYR A 15 -5.58 15.50 -16.55
CA TYR A 15 -5.93 16.83 -16.05
C TYR A 15 -5.03 17.84 -16.78
N GLY A 16 -5.56 18.45 -17.84
CA GLY A 16 -4.74 19.22 -18.78
C GLY A 16 -3.64 18.34 -19.38
N ASP A 17 -2.38 18.75 -19.22
CA ASP A 17 -1.23 18.00 -19.74
C ASP A 17 -0.80 16.83 -18.82
N LEU A 18 -1.29 16.78 -17.59
CA LEU A 18 -0.93 15.74 -16.62
C LEU A 18 -1.68 14.44 -16.90
N LEU A 19 -0.96 13.39 -17.26
CA LEU A 19 -1.49 12.03 -17.38
C LEU A 19 -1.56 11.41 -15.98
N ALA A 20 -2.74 11.44 -15.36
CA ALA A 20 -2.95 10.96 -13.99
C ALA A 20 -3.19 9.44 -13.91
N LEU A 21 -3.77 8.84 -14.97
CA LEU A 21 -3.88 7.39 -15.15
C LEU A 21 -3.54 7.05 -16.60
N ASP A 22 -2.76 6.00 -16.81
CA ASP A 22 -2.28 5.54 -18.11
C ASP A 22 -2.54 4.05 -18.28
N ASN A 23 -3.59 3.73 -19.05
CA ASN A 23 -3.96 2.37 -19.46
C ASN A 23 -4.09 1.38 -18.28
N ALA A 24 -4.70 1.81 -17.16
CA ALA A 24 -4.86 0.98 -15.98
C ALA A 24 -5.86 -0.16 -16.23
N THR A 25 -5.41 -1.41 -16.07
CA THR A 25 -6.21 -2.63 -16.22
C THR A 25 -6.08 -3.50 -14.99
N LEU A 26 -7.21 -3.89 -14.38
CA LEU A 26 -7.26 -4.67 -13.15
C LEU A 26 -8.58 -5.41 -13.03
N GLU A 27 -8.57 -6.58 -12.43
CA GLU A 27 -9.77 -7.32 -12.00
C GLU A 27 -9.72 -7.56 -10.49
N ALA A 28 -10.88 -7.53 -9.84
CA ALA A 28 -11.05 -7.87 -8.44
C ALA A 28 -12.13 -8.92 -8.26
N GLY A 29 -11.83 -9.92 -7.45
CA GLY A 29 -12.74 -10.99 -7.05
C GLY A 29 -13.70 -10.58 -5.94
N ALA A 30 -14.66 -11.47 -5.64
CA ALA A 30 -15.52 -11.30 -4.48
C ALA A 30 -14.73 -11.52 -3.19
N ASN A 31 -15.06 -10.69 -2.17
CA ASN A 31 -14.41 -10.75 -0.85
C ASN A 31 -12.88 -10.60 -0.89
N GLU A 32 -12.37 -9.87 -1.87
CA GLU A 32 -10.94 -9.59 -2.03
C GLU A 32 -10.58 -8.24 -1.41
N TYR A 33 -9.40 -8.16 -0.81
CA TYR A 33 -8.80 -6.91 -0.33
C TYR A 33 -7.62 -6.54 -1.23
N ILE A 34 -7.77 -5.51 -2.05
CA ILE A 34 -6.70 -5.00 -2.91
C ILE A 34 -6.16 -3.70 -2.32
N SER A 35 -4.87 -3.66 -2.04
CA SER A 35 -4.18 -2.45 -1.59
C SER A 35 -3.44 -1.80 -2.75
N PHE A 36 -3.76 -0.53 -3.05
CA PHE A 36 -3.04 0.29 -4.00
C PHE A 36 -1.96 1.09 -3.29
N LEU A 37 -0.72 0.83 -3.63
CA LEU A 37 0.47 1.39 -3.05
C LEU A 37 1.19 2.27 -4.08
N GLY A 38 1.75 3.41 -3.67
CA GLY A 38 2.50 4.29 -4.57
C GLY A 38 2.83 5.63 -3.93
N PRO A 39 3.78 6.40 -4.47
CA PRO A 39 4.14 7.71 -3.97
C PRO A 39 2.99 8.73 -4.12
N SER A 40 3.12 9.86 -3.43
CA SER A 40 2.20 10.99 -3.65
C SER A 40 2.22 11.40 -5.12
N GLY A 41 1.03 11.65 -5.70
CA GLY A 41 0.91 12.00 -7.11
C GLY A 41 0.96 10.83 -8.09
N SER A 42 1.05 9.57 -7.65
CA SER A 42 1.08 8.41 -8.56
C SER A 42 -0.28 8.08 -9.23
N GLY A 43 -1.37 8.77 -8.88
CA GLY A 43 -2.69 8.56 -9.48
C GLY A 43 -3.68 7.77 -8.62
N LYS A 44 -3.32 7.35 -7.38
CA LYS A 44 -4.16 6.50 -6.51
C LYS A 44 -5.55 7.08 -6.24
N THR A 45 -5.63 8.31 -5.76
CA THR A 45 -6.91 8.99 -5.47
C THR A 45 -7.72 9.23 -6.76
N THR A 46 -7.05 9.54 -7.87
CA THR A 46 -7.70 9.66 -9.18
C THR A 46 -8.33 8.34 -9.59
N LEU A 47 -7.62 7.22 -9.43
CA LEU A 47 -8.15 5.89 -9.71
C LEU A 47 -9.43 5.62 -8.91
N LEU A 48 -9.41 5.83 -7.59
CA LEU A 48 -10.61 5.64 -6.77
C LEU A 48 -11.76 6.57 -7.19
N ARG A 49 -11.47 7.84 -7.53
CA ARG A 49 -12.50 8.79 -7.97
C ARG A 49 -13.14 8.38 -9.27
N VAL A 50 -12.38 7.86 -10.22
CA VAL A 50 -12.92 7.33 -11.48
C VAL A 50 -13.76 6.08 -11.23
N ILE A 51 -13.31 5.16 -10.39
CA ILE A 51 -14.09 3.96 -10.01
C ILE A 51 -15.38 4.36 -9.32
N ALA A 52 -15.35 5.33 -8.42
CA ALA A 52 -16.53 5.84 -7.70
C ALA A 52 -17.52 6.61 -8.60
N GLY A 53 -17.07 7.09 -9.77
CA GLY A 53 -17.88 7.92 -10.65
C GLY A 53 -17.90 9.41 -10.30
N PHE A 54 -16.94 9.88 -9.49
CA PHE A 54 -16.72 11.31 -9.23
C PHE A 54 -15.96 11.99 -10.37
N GLU A 55 -15.21 11.21 -11.15
CA GLU A 55 -14.45 11.63 -12.32
C GLU A 55 -14.78 10.72 -13.49
N ALA A 56 -14.90 11.28 -14.68
CA ALA A 56 -15.03 10.50 -15.90
C ALA A 56 -13.64 10.17 -16.47
N PRO A 57 -13.38 8.93 -16.92
CA PRO A 57 -12.17 8.62 -17.67
C PRO A 57 -12.24 9.20 -19.07
N GLU A 58 -11.11 9.42 -19.73
CA GLU A 58 -11.05 9.80 -21.14
C GLU A 58 -11.13 8.57 -22.05
N PHE A 59 -10.46 7.49 -21.61
CA PHE A 59 -10.47 6.20 -22.30
C PHE A 59 -10.63 5.06 -21.29
N GLY A 60 -11.04 3.90 -21.80
CA GLY A 60 -11.23 2.70 -21.02
C GLY A 60 -12.61 2.57 -20.40
N ARG A 61 -12.81 1.50 -19.65
CA ARG A 61 -14.12 1.14 -19.09
C ARG A 61 -14.00 0.65 -17.65
N VAL A 62 -15.08 0.87 -16.90
CA VAL A 62 -15.24 0.37 -15.53
C VAL A 62 -16.44 -0.57 -15.51
N PHE A 63 -16.22 -1.81 -15.08
CA PHE A 63 -17.28 -2.81 -14.93
C PHE A 63 -17.47 -3.16 -13.46
N PHE A 64 -18.72 -3.26 -13.06
CA PHE A 64 -19.10 -3.73 -11.73
C PHE A 64 -20.24 -4.75 -11.87
N GLU A 65 -20.05 -5.95 -11.28
CA GLU A 65 -20.97 -7.09 -11.42
C GLU A 65 -21.36 -7.39 -12.89
N GLY A 66 -20.37 -7.35 -13.77
CA GLY A 66 -20.54 -7.61 -15.20
C GLY A 66 -21.20 -6.48 -16.00
N ARG A 67 -21.63 -5.39 -15.35
CA ARG A 67 -22.25 -4.22 -16.01
C ARG A 67 -21.21 -3.14 -16.26
N ASP A 68 -21.23 -2.52 -17.43
CA ASP A 68 -20.47 -1.31 -17.69
C ASP A 68 -21.09 -0.13 -16.91
N ILE A 69 -20.32 0.43 -15.98
CA ILE A 69 -20.70 1.56 -15.14
C ILE A 69 -19.91 2.83 -15.46
N THR A 70 -19.17 2.86 -16.56
CA THR A 70 -18.26 3.95 -16.91
C THR A 70 -18.96 5.31 -16.85
N ASN A 71 -20.15 5.40 -17.44
CA ASN A 71 -20.96 6.64 -17.52
C ASN A 71 -22.09 6.70 -16.48
N VAL A 72 -22.14 5.74 -15.53
CA VAL A 72 -23.14 5.75 -14.47
C VAL A 72 -22.70 6.73 -13.38
N PRO A 73 -23.57 7.67 -12.93
CA PRO A 73 -23.25 8.62 -11.88
C PRO A 73 -22.98 7.91 -10.56
N ALA A 74 -22.11 8.50 -9.71
CA ALA A 74 -21.60 7.89 -8.48
C ALA A 74 -22.71 7.31 -7.57
N HIS A 75 -23.80 8.05 -7.37
CA HIS A 75 -24.91 7.66 -6.49
C HIS A 75 -25.73 6.46 -6.99
N GLU A 76 -25.55 6.06 -8.26
CA GLU A 76 -26.26 4.91 -8.86
C GLU A 76 -25.34 3.68 -9.03
N ARG A 77 -24.01 3.80 -8.76
CA ARG A 77 -23.07 2.70 -8.93
C ARG A 77 -23.20 1.61 -7.86
N GLY A 78 -23.80 1.91 -6.71
CA GLY A 78 -23.92 0.96 -5.60
C GLY A 78 -22.57 0.64 -4.93
N ILE A 79 -21.55 1.47 -5.15
CA ILE A 79 -20.20 1.35 -4.59
C ILE A 79 -20.10 2.23 -3.34
N GLY A 80 -19.56 1.67 -2.26
CA GLY A 80 -19.28 2.42 -1.04
C GLY A 80 -17.98 3.22 -1.16
N PHE A 81 -17.92 4.40 -0.54
CA PHE A 81 -16.72 5.25 -0.52
C PHE A 81 -16.46 5.79 0.89
N VAL A 82 -15.24 5.61 1.39
CA VAL A 82 -14.75 6.20 2.64
C VAL A 82 -13.65 7.19 2.29
N PHE A 83 -13.91 8.47 2.53
CA PHE A 83 -12.99 9.57 2.26
C PHE A 83 -11.88 9.67 3.30
N GLN A 84 -10.73 10.20 2.94
CA GLN A 84 -9.58 10.45 3.81
C GLN A 84 -9.93 11.32 5.04
N ASN A 85 -10.80 12.31 4.86
CA ASN A 85 -11.29 13.20 5.93
C ASN A 85 -12.61 12.72 6.55
N PHE A 86 -13.00 11.45 6.28
CA PHE A 86 -14.23 10.79 6.74
C PHE A 86 -15.54 11.41 6.21
N ALA A 87 -15.56 12.67 5.83
CA ALA A 87 -16.70 13.42 5.29
C ALA A 87 -17.99 13.21 6.10
N LEU A 88 -17.90 13.21 7.43
CA LEU A 88 -19.05 13.10 8.32
C LEU A 88 -19.85 14.40 8.32
N PHE A 89 -21.17 14.27 8.51
CA PHE A 89 -22.05 15.43 8.68
C PHE A 89 -21.91 15.98 10.11
N PRO A 90 -21.31 17.18 10.30
CA PRO A 90 -20.93 17.65 11.62
C PRO A 90 -22.13 18.00 12.50
N HIS A 91 -23.27 18.30 11.90
CA HIS A 91 -24.54 18.64 12.57
C HIS A 91 -25.40 17.41 12.92
N LEU A 92 -24.95 16.20 12.57
CA LEU A 92 -25.66 14.96 12.85
C LEU A 92 -24.96 14.15 13.95
N THR A 93 -25.76 13.43 14.73
CA THR A 93 -25.24 12.42 15.69
C THR A 93 -24.63 11.22 14.96
N VAL A 94 -23.95 10.33 15.71
CA VAL A 94 -23.39 9.07 15.19
C VAL A 94 -24.47 8.26 14.48
N VAL A 95 -25.59 7.96 15.14
CA VAL A 95 -26.67 7.16 14.54
C VAL A 95 -27.26 7.81 13.30
N LYS A 96 -27.44 9.12 13.31
CA LYS A 96 -27.96 9.87 12.14
C LYS A 96 -26.98 9.88 10.97
N ASN A 97 -25.66 9.96 11.24
CA ASN A 97 -24.64 9.79 10.21
C ASN A 97 -24.73 8.39 9.56
N VAL A 98 -24.80 7.33 10.38
CA VAL A 98 -24.88 5.95 9.91
C VAL A 98 -26.18 5.70 9.14
N ALA A 99 -27.32 6.23 9.61
CA ALA A 99 -28.63 6.10 8.97
C ALA A 99 -28.79 6.91 7.69
N PHE A 100 -27.91 7.89 7.41
CA PHE A 100 -28.14 8.92 6.40
C PHE A 100 -28.47 8.35 5.02
N GLY A 101 -27.72 7.37 4.54
CA GLY A 101 -27.95 6.74 3.24
C GLY A 101 -29.29 5.97 3.17
N LEU A 102 -29.71 5.38 4.27
CA LEU A 102 -30.98 4.65 4.36
C LEU A 102 -32.19 5.58 4.36
N THR A 103 -32.06 6.77 4.98
CA THR A 103 -33.17 7.74 5.11
C THR A 103 -33.35 8.60 3.85
N HIS A 104 -32.25 8.89 3.13
CA HIS A 104 -32.27 9.79 1.97
C HIS A 104 -32.19 9.04 0.63
N GLY A 105 -31.89 7.72 0.66
CA GLY A 105 -31.91 6.86 -0.52
C GLY A 105 -33.29 6.36 -0.90
N LYS A 106 -33.39 5.70 -2.04
CA LYS A 106 -34.63 5.03 -2.52
C LYS A 106 -34.90 3.69 -1.78
N SER A 107 -34.55 3.58 -0.48
CA SER A 107 -34.60 2.30 0.23
C SER A 107 -36.02 1.79 0.50
N GLY A 108 -37.01 2.69 0.63
CA GLY A 108 -38.39 2.35 0.99
C GLY A 108 -38.53 1.71 2.39
N MET A 109 -37.49 1.77 3.24
CA MET A 109 -37.46 1.16 4.56
C MET A 109 -38.31 1.94 5.57
N SER A 110 -38.93 1.24 6.49
CA SER A 110 -39.59 1.87 7.64
C SER A 110 -38.56 2.50 8.59
N THR A 111 -38.98 3.51 9.36
CA THR A 111 -38.13 4.14 10.38
C THR A 111 -37.54 3.13 11.38
N ALA A 112 -38.37 2.15 11.79
CA ALA A 112 -37.93 1.07 12.70
C ALA A 112 -36.84 0.19 12.09
N GLU A 113 -36.93 -0.13 10.82
CA GLU A 113 -35.92 -0.93 10.11
C GLU A 113 -34.62 -0.14 9.90
N VAL A 114 -34.73 1.15 9.59
CA VAL A 114 -33.56 2.06 9.50
C VAL A 114 -32.82 2.14 10.84
N ASP A 115 -33.56 2.35 11.96
CA ASP A 115 -32.96 2.41 13.30
C ASP A 115 -32.29 1.08 13.67
N ARG A 116 -32.98 -0.05 13.50
CA ARG A 116 -32.44 -1.38 13.78
C ARG A 116 -31.13 -1.62 13.02
N ARG A 117 -31.14 -1.39 11.71
CA ARG A 117 -29.98 -1.65 10.86
C ARG A 117 -28.80 -0.71 11.18
N SER A 118 -29.08 0.55 11.53
CA SER A 118 -28.07 1.49 11.92
C SER A 118 -27.40 1.10 13.24
N ARG A 119 -28.18 0.66 14.23
CA ARG A 119 -27.65 0.19 15.53
C ARG A 119 -26.85 -1.10 15.38
N GLU A 120 -27.30 -2.06 14.58
CA GLU A 120 -26.54 -3.28 14.26
C GLU A 120 -25.17 -2.95 13.65
N MET A 121 -25.13 -1.96 12.76
CA MET A 121 -23.86 -1.54 12.16
C MET A 121 -22.96 -0.79 13.15
N ILE A 122 -23.53 0.06 14.03
CA ILE A 122 -22.81 0.76 15.10
C ILE A 122 -22.19 -0.26 16.07
N GLU A 123 -22.93 -1.30 16.46
CA GLU A 123 -22.41 -2.39 17.29
C GLU A 123 -21.28 -3.14 16.57
N MET A 124 -21.45 -3.45 15.29
CA MET A 124 -20.47 -4.17 14.47
C MET A 124 -19.11 -3.45 14.43
N VAL A 125 -19.11 -2.12 14.40
CA VAL A 125 -17.86 -1.31 14.37
C VAL A 125 -17.42 -0.90 15.79
N GLY A 126 -18.01 -1.45 16.85
CA GLY A 126 -17.60 -1.21 18.24
C GLY A 126 -17.86 0.22 18.73
N LEU A 127 -19.00 0.81 18.34
CA LEU A 127 -19.41 2.18 18.74
C LEU A 127 -20.67 2.20 19.62
N SER A 128 -21.08 1.06 20.20
CA SER A 128 -22.23 0.98 21.10
C SER A 128 -22.09 1.96 22.27
N GLY A 129 -23.17 2.66 22.59
CA GLY A 129 -23.22 3.69 23.63
C GLY A 129 -22.78 5.09 23.17
N LEU A 130 -22.45 5.26 21.87
CA LEU A 130 -22.09 6.54 21.28
C LEU A 130 -23.12 7.07 20.28
N GLU A 131 -24.27 6.42 20.14
CA GLU A 131 -25.28 6.64 19.12
C GLU A 131 -25.76 8.09 19.04
N ASP A 132 -25.97 8.72 20.20
CA ASP A 132 -26.51 10.07 20.33
C ASP A 132 -25.44 11.16 20.43
N ARG A 133 -24.16 10.79 20.43
CA ARG A 133 -23.05 11.77 20.44
C ARG A 133 -22.92 12.49 19.10
N GLY A 134 -22.55 13.77 19.16
CA GLY A 134 -22.13 14.55 18.01
C GLY A 134 -20.75 14.11 17.50
N VAL A 135 -20.45 14.45 16.25
CA VAL A 135 -19.15 14.11 15.61
C VAL A 135 -17.97 14.79 16.31
N ASP A 136 -18.18 15.95 16.91
CA ASP A 136 -17.20 16.70 17.70
C ASP A 136 -16.90 16.07 19.07
N GLN A 137 -17.78 15.22 19.58
CA GLN A 137 -17.69 14.55 20.88
C GLN A 137 -16.98 13.19 20.82
N ILE A 138 -16.51 12.78 19.66
CA ILE A 138 -15.86 11.47 19.43
C ILE A 138 -14.44 11.63 18.90
N SER A 139 -13.57 10.63 19.19
CA SER A 139 -12.19 10.63 18.76
C SER A 139 -12.02 10.45 17.24
N GLY A 140 -10.83 10.72 16.71
CA GLY A 140 -10.50 10.50 15.28
C GLY A 140 -10.79 9.06 14.80
N GLY A 141 -10.38 8.06 15.58
CA GLY A 141 -10.66 6.66 15.26
C GLY A 141 -12.14 6.31 15.34
N GLN A 142 -12.89 6.91 16.27
CA GLN A 142 -14.35 6.75 16.33
C GLN A 142 -15.03 7.40 15.11
N ARG A 143 -14.57 8.59 14.68
CA ARG A 143 -15.07 9.22 13.43
C ARG A 143 -14.85 8.35 12.21
N GLN A 144 -13.68 7.73 12.09
CA GLN A 144 -13.42 6.77 11.03
C GLN A 144 -14.40 5.60 11.04
N ARG A 145 -14.63 4.98 12.20
CA ARG A 145 -15.60 3.88 12.33
C ARG A 145 -17.02 4.31 11.98
N VAL A 146 -17.41 5.53 12.33
CA VAL A 146 -18.73 6.09 11.91
C VAL A 146 -18.80 6.20 10.39
N ALA A 147 -17.75 6.69 9.71
CA ALA A 147 -17.72 6.79 8.24
C ALA A 147 -17.79 5.41 7.58
N LEU A 148 -17.08 4.43 8.13
CA LEU A 148 -17.13 3.05 7.69
C LEU A 148 -18.54 2.46 7.89
N ALA A 149 -19.12 2.61 9.08
CA ALA A 149 -20.48 2.16 9.38
C ALA A 149 -21.53 2.77 8.46
N ARG A 150 -21.44 4.09 8.21
CA ARG A 150 -22.31 4.80 7.26
C ARG A 150 -22.26 4.18 5.87
N THR A 151 -21.05 3.86 5.41
CA THR A 151 -20.84 3.25 4.09
C THR A 151 -21.37 1.81 4.03
N LEU A 152 -21.04 1.00 5.04
CA LEU A 152 -21.42 -0.43 5.09
C LEU A 152 -22.90 -0.67 5.37
N THR A 153 -23.60 0.28 6.02
CA THR A 153 -25.03 0.21 6.29
C THR A 153 -25.84 0.05 5.00
N MET A 154 -25.34 0.54 3.87
CA MET A 154 -25.94 0.39 2.55
C MET A 154 -25.73 -1.02 1.94
N ARG A 155 -24.92 -1.88 2.58
CA ARG A 155 -24.53 -3.21 2.10
C ARG A 155 -23.93 -3.21 0.69
N PRO A 156 -22.92 -2.36 0.41
CA PRO A 156 -22.26 -2.39 -0.88
C PRO A 156 -21.45 -3.69 -1.03
N LYS A 157 -21.31 -4.19 -2.26
CA LYS A 157 -20.42 -5.33 -2.56
C LYS A 157 -18.97 -4.90 -2.77
N LEU A 158 -18.74 -3.61 -3.04
CA LEU A 158 -17.43 -2.99 -3.23
C LEU A 158 -17.33 -1.72 -2.39
N VAL A 159 -16.26 -1.58 -1.65
CA VAL A 159 -15.93 -0.37 -0.86
C VAL A 159 -14.56 0.15 -1.24
N LEU A 160 -14.51 1.43 -1.52
CA LEU A 160 -13.30 2.19 -1.81
C LEU A 160 -12.85 2.93 -0.55
N LEU A 161 -11.59 2.77 -0.18
CA LEU A 161 -11.00 3.36 1.02
C LEU A 161 -9.84 4.29 0.60
N ASP A 162 -10.01 5.59 0.75
CA ASP A 162 -8.99 6.60 0.41
C ASP A 162 -8.19 6.99 1.67
N GLU A 163 -6.99 6.41 1.83
CA GLU A 163 -6.08 6.63 2.96
C GLU A 163 -6.76 6.54 4.34
N PRO A 164 -7.57 5.50 4.61
CA PRO A 164 -8.43 5.49 5.79
C PRO A 164 -7.68 5.49 7.11
N LEU A 165 -6.41 5.07 7.14
CA LEU A 165 -5.60 4.95 8.36
C LEU A 165 -4.59 6.08 8.53
N GLY A 166 -4.44 6.97 7.54
CA GLY A 166 -3.40 7.99 7.52
C GLY A 166 -3.46 9.00 8.68
N ALA A 167 -4.66 9.31 9.17
CA ALA A 167 -4.87 10.28 10.26
C ALA A 167 -4.79 9.67 11.68
N LEU A 168 -4.46 8.37 11.82
CA LEU A 168 -4.45 7.66 13.09
C LEU A 168 -3.04 7.53 13.68
N ASP A 169 -2.95 7.48 15.02
CA ASP A 169 -1.73 7.10 15.70
C ASP A 169 -1.37 5.61 15.46
N ALA A 170 -0.12 5.23 15.72
CA ALA A 170 0.40 3.91 15.41
C ALA A 170 -0.35 2.76 16.10
N ASN A 171 -0.76 2.94 17.37
CA ASN A 171 -1.48 1.91 18.13
C ASN A 171 -2.90 1.72 17.58
N LEU A 172 -3.59 2.82 17.31
CA LEU A 172 -4.95 2.81 16.77
C LEU A 172 -4.95 2.25 15.36
N ARG A 173 -3.93 2.55 14.55
CA ARG A 173 -3.76 2.03 13.18
C ARG A 173 -3.71 0.50 13.15
N GLY A 174 -2.94 -0.11 14.07
CA GLY A 174 -2.86 -1.58 14.19
C GLY A 174 -4.22 -2.23 14.52
N ARG A 175 -4.96 -1.64 15.46
CA ARG A 175 -6.31 -2.12 15.83
C ARG A 175 -7.29 -1.98 14.66
N MET A 176 -7.29 -0.84 13.97
CA MET A 176 -8.16 -0.59 12.84
C MET A 176 -7.91 -1.53 11.66
N ARG A 177 -6.66 -1.93 11.39
CA ARG A 177 -6.36 -2.96 10.39
C ARG A 177 -7.07 -4.29 10.69
N ASN A 178 -6.98 -4.76 11.93
CA ASN A 178 -7.63 -5.99 12.35
C ASN A 178 -9.16 -5.89 12.26
N GLU A 179 -9.72 -4.74 12.65
CA GLU A 179 -11.17 -4.49 12.55
C GLU A 179 -11.66 -4.48 11.09
N LEU A 180 -10.96 -3.78 10.19
CA LEU A 180 -11.31 -3.75 8.77
C LEU A 180 -11.28 -5.16 8.15
N ARG A 181 -10.28 -5.98 8.52
CA ARG A 181 -10.20 -7.37 8.08
C ARG A 181 -11.38 -8.20 8.59
N ALA A 182 -11.70 -8.11 9.90
CA ALA A 182 -12.83 -8.83 10.49
C ALA A 182 -14.17 -8.40 9.89
N ILE A 183 -14.37 -7.11 9.62
CA ILE A 183 -15.58 -6.59 8.97
C ILE A 183 -15.70 -7.14 7.54
N ARG A 184 -14.59 -7.13 6.77
CA ARG A 184 -14.56 -7.71 5.42
C ARG A 184 -15.02 -9.18 5.42
N GLU A 185 -14.39 -9.99 6.27
CA GLU A 185 -14.68 -11.42 6.36
C GLU A 185 -16.15 -11.67 6.75
N ARG A 186 -16.67 -10.90 7.72
CA ARG A 186 -18.05 -11.02 8.20
C ARG A 186 -19.09 -10.63 7.16
N LEU A 187 -18.79 -9.60 6.34
CA LEU A 187 -19.75 -9.04 5.38
C LEU A 187 -19.54 -9.55 3.94
N GLY A 188 -18.41 -10.21 3.64
CA GLY A 188 -18.09 -10.68 2.30
C GLY A 188 -17.92 -9.55 1.29
N VAL A 189 -17.43 -8.37 1.73
CA VAL A 189 -17.28 -7.16 0.91
C VAL A 189 -15.89 -7.10 0.29
N THR A 190 -15.80 -6.73 -0.99
CA THR A 190 -14.53 -6.45 -1.65
C THR A 190 -14.05 -5.04 -1.29
N PHE A 191 -12.77 -4.90 -0.90
CA PHE A 191 -12.16 -3.61 -0.58
C PHE A 191 -11.10 -3.23 -1.59
N LEU A 192 -11.16 -1.99 -2.08
CA LEU A 192 -10.06 -1.33 -2.79
C LEU A 192 -9.53 -0.21 -1.90
N HIS A 193 -8.34 -0.40 -1.36
CA HIS A 193 -7.71 0.46 -0.37
C HIS A 193 -6.52 1.20 -0.98
N VAL A 194 -6.51 2.51 -0.91
CA VAL A 194 -5.37 3.34 -1.31
C VAL A 194 -4.58 3.77 -0.08
N THR A 195 -3.27 3.61 -0.13
CA THR A 195 -2.36 4.06 0.93
C THR A 195 -1.00 4.48 0.38
N GLY A 196 -0.33 5.40 1.07
CA GLY A 196 1.09 5.71 0.88
C GLY A 196 2.01 4.88 1.77
N SER A 197 1.45 4.04 2.66
CA SER A 197 2.20 3.22 3.61
C SER A 197 2.40 1.81 3.10
N GLU A 198 3.66 1.42 2.89
CA GLU A 198 4.03 0.05 2.50
C GLU A 198 3.57 -0.98 3.53
N ASN A 199 3.75 -0.67 4.83
CA ASN A 199 3.36 -1.54 5.92
C ASN A 199 1.83 -1.80 5.95
N GLU A 200 1.02 -0.81 5.58
CA GLU A 200 -0.43 -0.97 5.47
C GLU A 200 -0.80 -1.84 4.27
N ALA A 201 -0.23 -1.53 3.10
CA ALA A 201 -0.52 -2.28 1.88
C ALA A 201 -0.15 -3.76 2.02
N LEU A 202 1.06 -4.05 2.51
CA LEU A 202 1.54 -5.42 2.71
C LEU A 202 0.77 -6.18 3.79
N ALA A 203 0.35 -5.49 4.87
CA ALA A 203 -0.35 -6.15 5.98
C ALA A 203 -1.82 -6.43 5.70
N MET A 204 -2.48 -5.69 4.79
CA MET A 204 -3.93 -5.77 4.60
C MET A 204 -4.34 -6.39 3.27
N GLY A 205 -3.58 -6.19 2.21
CA GLY A 205 -3.95 -6.67 0.88
C GLY A 205 -3.81 -8.18 0.73
N ASP A 206 -4.81 -8.83 0.15
CA ASP A 206 -4.66 -10.16 -0.44
C ASP A 206 -3.80 -10.06 -1.70
N ARG A 207 -3.97 -8.94 -2.45
CA ARG A 207 -3.07 -8.47 -3.49
C ARG A 207 -2.68 -7.00 -3.26
N VAL A 208 -1.46 -6.68 -3.65
CA VAL A 208 -0.95 -5.32 -3.70
C VAL A 208 -0.77 -4.91 -5.15
N VAL A 209 -1.22 -3.71 -5.48
CA VAL A 209 -1.06 -3.06 -6.78
C VAL A 209 -0.16 -1.85 -6.57
N VAL A 210 1.02 -1.86 -7.16
CA VAL A 210 1.94 -0.72 -7.09
C VAL A 210 1.68 0.23 -8.25
N LEU A 211 1.40 1.49 -7.91
CA LEU A 211 1.19 2.58 -8.87
C LEU A 211 2.40 3.51 -8.89
N ASP A 212 2.89 3.80 -10.08
CA ASP A 212 3.81 4.89 -10.31
C ASP A 212 3.43 5.66 -11.59
N ARG A 213 3.43 7.00 -11.53
CA ARG A 213 3.15 7.88 -12.66
C ARG A 213 1.91 7.49 -13.48
N GLY A 214 0.84 7.14 -12.79
CA GLY A 214 -0.43 6.76 -13.40
C GLY A 214 -0.51 5.32 -13.91
N ARG A 215 0.56 4.52 -13.83
CA ARG A 215 0.62 3.13 -14.30
C ARG A 215 0.58 2.13 -13.17
N LEU A 216 -0.07 1.00 -13.40
CA LEU A 216 0.02 -0.18 -12.54
C LEU A 216 1.31 -0.92 -12.91
N ILE A 217 2.39 -0.73 -12.13
CA ILE A 217 3.73 -1.24 -12.47
C ILE A 217 3.99 -2.65 -11.95
N GLN A 218 3.29 -3.07 -10.89
CA GLN A 218 3.31 -4.45 -10.42
C GLN A 218 2.00 -4.79 -9.71
N ILE A 219 1.54 -6.02 -9.89
CA ILE A 219 0.38 -6.60 -9.20
C ILE A 219 0.80 -7.99 -8.72
N GLY A 220 0.64 -8.27 -7.43
CA GLY A 220 1.01 -9.56 -6.86
C GLY A 220 0.58 -9.69 -5.41
N LYS A 221 0.90 -10.83 -4.80
CA LYS A 221 0.76 -11.02 -3.36
C LYS A 221 1.76 -10.15 -2.59
N PRO A 222 1.50 -9.82 -1.32
CA PRO A 222 2.41 -9.01 -0.50
C PRO A 222 3.85 -9.53 -0.48
N ASP A 223 4.04 -10.82 -0.31
CA ASP A 223 5.36 -11.48 -0.32
C ASP A 223 6.06 -11.40 -1.68
N GLU A 224 5.33 -11.57 -2.78
CA GLU A 224 5.86 -11.41 -4.14
C GLU A 224 6.34 -9.98 -4.39
N ILE A 225 5.53 -8.97 -4.01
CA ILE A 225 5.90 -7.56 -4.16
C ILE A 225 7.14 -7.24 -3.32
N TYR A 226 7.19 -7.75 -2.08
CA TYR A 226 8.25 -7.45 -1.13
C TYR A 226 9.58 -8.15 -1.46
N ASP A 227 9.53 -9.44 -1.82
CA ASP A 227 10.73 -10.23 -2.09
C ASP A 227 11.19 -10.18 -3.55
N HIS A 228 10.28 -9.89 -4.49
CA HIS A 228 10.52 -9.91 -5.93
C HIS A 228 9.95 -8.65 -6.62
N PRO A 229 10.43 -7.43 -6.26
CA PRO A 229 10.01 -6.22 -6.96
C PRO A 229 10.33 -6.34 -8.45
N ALA A 230 9.37 -5.95 -9.30
CA ALA A 230 9.46 -6.09 -10.75
C ALA A 230 10.36 -5.04 -11.41
N SER A 231 10.62 -3.92 -10.72
CA SER A 231 11.44 -2.84 -11.26
C SER A 231 12.23 -2.12 -10.16
N PRO A 232 13.27 -1.32 -10.52
CA PRO A 232 13.97 -0.46 -9.57
C PRO A 232 13.03 0.51 -8.84
N GLU A 233 11.98 1.00 -9.52
CA GLU A 233 11.00 1.92 -8.94
C GLU A 233 10.20 1.25 -7.81
N VAL A 234 9.77 0.00 -8.01
CA VAL A 234 9.09 -0.79 -6.97
C VAL A 234 10.02 -1.04 -5.79
N ALA A 235 11.27 -1.47 -6.05
CA ALA A 235 12.27 -1.70 -5.01
C ALA A 235 12.58 -0.42 -4.22
N TYR A 236 12.72 0.70 -4.90
CA TYR A 236 12.93 2.02 -4.30
C TYR A 236 11.74 2.43 -3.43
N PHE A 237 10.53 2.24 -3.93
CA PHE A 237 9.31 2.64 -3.23
C PHE A 237 9.07 1.81 -1.94
N LEU A 238 9.47 0.54 -1.92
CA LEU A 238 9.42 -0.29 -0.72
C LEU A 238 10.41 0.16 0.36
N ASN A 239 11.39 1.04 -0.01
CA ASN A 239 12.39 1.61 0.90
C ASN A 239 13.08 0.56 1.79
N ARG A 240 13.45 -0.58 1.20
CA ARG A 240 14.08 -1.71 1.89
C ARG A 240 15.36 -2.20 1.21
N PHE A 241 15.85 -1.46 0.20
CA PHE A 241 16.96 -1.87 -0.65
C PHE A 241 18.02 -0.79 -0.77
N ASN A 242 19.27 -1.17 -0.57
CA ASN A 242 20.42 -0.44 -1.09
C ASN A 242 20.54 -0.69 -2.59
N MET A 243 20.60 0.36 -3.38
CA MET A 243 20.61 0.29 -4.83
C MET A 243 21.93 0.82 -5.41
N PHE A 244 22.48 0.04 -6.33
CA PHE A 244 23.77 0.32 -6.97
C PHE A 244 23.60 0.40 -8.48
N ASP A 245 23.96 1.53 -9.07
CA ASP A 245 24.02 1.67 -10.52
C ASP A 245 25.29 0.97 -11.06
N GLY A 246 25.21 0.39 -12.25
CA GLY A 246 26.32 -0.32 -12.85
C GLY A 246 26.02 -0.83 -14.25
N LYS A 247 26.66 -1.92 -14.65
CA LYS A 247 26.44 -2.59 -15.94
C LYS A 247 26.29 -4.11 -15.75
N LEU A 248 25.26 -4.67 -16.35
CA LEU A 248 25.04 -6.10 -16.43
C LEU A 248 25.66 -6.62 -17.73
N SER A 249 26.58 -7.58 -17.64
CA SER A 249 27.23 -8.21 -18.79
C SER A 249 27.63 -9.65 -18.47
N GLY A 250 27.30 -10.59 -19.35
CA GLY A 250 27.72 -11.99 -19.21
C GLY A 250 27.29 -12.66 -17.90
N GLY A 251 26.11 -12.31 -17.33
CA GLY A 251 25.65 -12.83 -16.06
C GLY A 251 26.35 -12.26 -14.83
N GLN A 252 27.14 -11.21 -15.01
CA GLN A 252 27.81 -10.49 -13.95
C GLN A 252 27.41 -9.02 -13.95
N PHE A 253 27.28 -8.46 -12.76
CA PHE A 253 27.03 -7.03 -12.55
C PHE A 253 28.31 -6.35 -12.12
N HIS A 254 28.66 -5.25 -12.80
CA HIS A 254 29.83 -4.42 -12.54
C HIS A 254 29.38 -3.08 -11.96
N GLY A 255 29.70 -2.84 -10.71
CA GLY A 255 29.30 -1.64 -9.95
C GLY A 255 30.44 -1.12 -9.06
N ALA A 256 30.13 -0.16 -8.19
CA ALA A 256 31.08 0.43 -7.25
C ALA A 256 31.74 -0.60 -6.32
N PHE A 257 31.10 -1.73 -6.08
CA PHE A 257 31.62 -2.84 -5.27
C PHE A 257 32.50 -3.83 -6.07
N GLY A 258 32.85 -3.53 -7.31
CA GLY A 258 33.52 -4.43 -8.23
C GLY A 258 32.54 -5.29 -9.03
N THR A 259 32.80 -6.58 -9.13
CA THR A 259 31.98 -7.52 -9.90
C THR A 259 31.25 -8.50 -8.96
N ALA A 260 29.98 -8.70 -9.20
CA ALA A 260 29.17 -9.70 -8.48
C ALA A 260 28.35 -10.56 -9.46
N SER A 261 28.03 -11.78 -9.07
CA SER A 261 27.12 -12.62 -9.85
C SER A 261 25.72 -12.00 -9.89
N ALA A 262 25.06 -12.13 -11.03
CA ALA A 262 23.69 -11.70 -11.27
C ALA A 262 22.82 -12.93 -11.49
N PRO A 263 22.24 -13.53 -10.43
CA PRO A 263 21.60 -14.84 -10.51
C PRO A 263 20.36 -14.83 -11.42
N VAL A 264 19.60 -13.76 -11.39
CA VAL A 264 18.44 -13.53 -12.27
C VAL A 264 18.33 -12.04 -12.53
N ALA A 265 18.29 -11.63 -13.79
CA ALA A 265 18.03 -10.24 -14.15
C ALA A 265 16.54 -10.03 -14.50
N THR A 266 15.90 -9.09 -13.88
CA THR A 266 14.57 -8.61 -14.24
C THR A 266 14.71 -7.47 -15.27
N LYS A 267 13.86 -7.48 -16.29
CA LYS A 267 13.87 -6.43 -17.33
C LYS A 267 13.67 -5.04 -16.74
N ALA A 268 14.55 -4.10 -17.09
CA ALA A 268 14.47 -2.70 -16.66
C ALA A 268 15.09 -1.75 -17.70
N ASP A 269 14.77 -0.45 -17.58
CA ASP A 269 15.31 0.59 -18.45
C ASP A 269 16.79 0.92 -18.16
N ARG A 270 17.28 0.53 -16.99
CA ARG A 270 18.66 0.74 -16.53
C ARG A 270 19.16 -0.47 -15.74
N ASP A 271 20.47 -0.64 -15.71
CA ASP A 271 21.08 -1.70 -14.95
C ASP A 271 21.26 -1.29 -13.50
N VAL A 272 20.57 -1.97 -12.57
CA VAL A 272 20.59 -1.70 -11.14
C VAL A 272 20.77 -3.01 -10.38
N TYR A 273 21.62 -2.99 -9.36
CA TYR A 273 21.80 -4.07 -8.40
C TYR A 273 21.21 -3.65 -7.07
N ALA A 274 20.27 -4.41 -6.54
CA ALA A 274 19.55 -4.08 -5.34
C ALA A 274 19.79 -5.14 -4.24
N VAL A 275 20.13 -4.70 -3.04
CA VAL A 275 20.37 -5.55 -1.88
C VAL A 275 19.49 -5.08 -0.74
N ARG A 276 18.67 -5.96 -0.16
CA ARG A 276 17.84 -5.64 0.99
C ARG A 276 18.69 -5.29 2.22
N TYR A 277 18.22 -4.37 3.03
CA TYR A 277 18.89 -3.92 4.26
C TYR A 277 19.16 -5.07 5.22
N ASP A 278 18.24 -6.01 5.39
CA ASP A 278 18.37 -7.19 6.26
C ASP A 278 19.31 -8.27 5.71
N ARG A 279 19.75 -8.15 4.46
CA ARG A 279 20.73 -9.04 3.80
C ARG A 279 22.17 -8.52 3.86
N MET A 280 22.34 -7.27 4.29
CA MET A 280 23.66 -6.67 4.49
C MET A 280 24.29 -7.15 5.80
N ARG A 281 25.60 -7.21 5.84
CA ARG A 281 26.43 -7.52 7.03
C ARG A 281 27.63 -6.62 7.06
N ALA A 282 28.00 -6.15 8.25
CA ALA A 282 29.26 -5.42 8.44
C ALA A 282 30.35 -6.39 8.92
N LEU A 283 31.50 -6.33 8.29
CA LEU A 283 32.68 -7.14 8.57
C LEU A 283 33.84 -6.22 8.98
N PRO A 284 34.79 -6.67 9.83
CA PRO A 284 35.99 -5.91 10.12
C PRO A 284 36.82 -5.70 8.84
N MET A 285 37.58 -4.59 8.76
CA MET A 285 38.43 -4.26 7.61
C MET A 285 39.44 -5.37 7.27
N SER A 286 39.84 -6.20 8.24
CA SER A 286 40.74 -7.33 8.05
C SER A 286 40.07 -8.61 7.51
N ALA A 287 38.74 -8.60 7.35
CA ALA A 287 38.01 -9.80 6.93
C ALA A 287 38.39 -10.18 5.49
N LYS A 288 38.65 -11.48 5.27
CA LYS A 288 38.83 -12.07 3.96
C LYS A 288 37.51 -12.75 3.57
N THR A 289 36.95 -12.37 2.44
CA THR A 289 35.70 -12.93 1.91
C THR A 289 35.78 -12.98 0.39
N ASP A 290 35.09 -13.92 -0.21
CA ASP A 290 34.87 -14.07 -1.66
C ASP A 290 33.58 -13.32 -2.11
N ARG A 291 32.84 -12.76 -1.13
CA ARG A 291 31.60 -12.02 -1.40
C ARG A 291 31.91 -10.58 -1.81
N PRO A 292 30.97 -9.90 -2.49
CA PRO A 292 31.08 -8.48 -2.75
C PRO A 292 31.25 -7.70 -1.45
N THR A 293 32.09 -6.70 -1.47
CA THR A 293 32.33 -5.81 -0.33
C THR A 293 32.41 -4.36 -0.75
N LEU A 294 31.99 -3.49 0.14
CA LEU A 294 32.15 -2.04 0.04
C LEU A 294 32.82 -1.54 1.31
N LYS A 295 33.86 -0.73 1.15
CA LYS A 295 34.40 0.03 2.28
C LYS A 295 33.37 1.06 2.71
N ALA A 296 33.07 1.09 4.00
CA ALA A 296 32.06 1.97 4.56
C ALA A 296 32.51 2.51 5.91
N THR A 297 32.05 3.70 6.24
CA THR A 297 32.31 4.33 7.54
C THR A 297 30.98 4.43 8.30
N TYR A 298 30.93 3.93 9.51
CA TYR A 298 29.73 3.97 10.34
C TYR A 298 29.33 5.42 10.67
N ILE A 299 28.03 5.71 10.53
CA ILE A 299 27.44 7.02 10.82
C ILE A 299 26.69 6.98 12.14
N ALA A 300 25.63 6.14 12.23
CA ALA A 300 24.70 6.09 13.35
C ALA A 300 23.90 4.79 13.36
N SER A 301 23.21 4.55 14.47
CA SER A 301 22.21 3.49 14.60
C SER A 301 20.90 4.04 15.15
N GLU A 302 19.79 3.50 14.67
CA GLU A 302 18.44 3.76 15.18
C GLU A 302 17.86 2.49 15.76
N TYR A 303 17.37 2.55 17.00
CA TYR A 303 16.68 1.46 17.64
C TYR A 303 15.20 1.50 17.31
N LEU A 304 14.70 0.48 16.58
CA LEU A 304 13.33 0.39 16.10
C LEU A 304 12.46 -0.60 16.91
N GLY A 305 12.91 -0.99 18.09
CA GLY A 305 12.21 -1.94 18.96
C GLY A 305 12.58 -3.39 18.66
N SER A 306 12.14 -3.97 17.55
CA SER A 306 12.46 -5.35 17.14
C SER A 306 13.72 -5.47 16.29
N SER A 307 14.22 -4.35 15.76
CA SER A 307 15.43 -4.29 14.94
C SER A 307 16.24 -3.03 15.23
N ILE A 308 17.47 -3.03 14.76
CA ILE A 308 18.35 -1.86 14.71
C ILE A 308 18.67 -1.57 13.26
N MET A 309 18.45 -0.33 12.85
CA MET A 309 18.89 0.20 11.57
C MET A 309 20.25 0.88 11.75
N ASN A 310 21.25 0.41 11.01
CA ASN A 310 22.60 0.99 11.03
C ASN A 310 22.82 1.72 9.71
N PHE A 311 23.39 2.92 9.78
CA PHE A 311 23.68 3.78 8.64
C PHE A 311 25.19 3.88 8.45
N PHE A 312 25.62 3.75 7.20
CA PHE A 312 27.02 3.79 6.80
C PHE A 312 27.21 4.74 5.64
N ASP A 313 28.29 5.51 5.65
CA ASP A 313 28.73 6.30 4.50
C ASP A 313 29.58 5.43 3.56
N VAL A 314 29.22 5.42 2.30
CA VAL A 314 29.97 4.81 1.20
C VAL A 314 30.13 5.85 0.11
N ASP A 315 31.28 6.50 0.05
CA ASP A 315 31.59 7.53 -0.94
C ASP A 315 30.52 8.64 -1.05
N GLY A 316 30.02 9.11 0.10
CA GLY A 316 29.00 10.16 0.20
C GLY A 316 27.57 9.68 0.00
N LYS A 317 27.32 8.37 -0.16
CA LYS A 317 26.00 7.76 -0.17
C LYS A 317 25.74 7.01 1.13
N VAL A 318 24.56 7.22 1.70
CA VAL A 318 24.13 6.48 2.89
C VAL A 318 23.66 5.09 2.47
N MET A 319 24.26 4.07 3.09
CA MET A 319 23.83 2.67 3.00
C MET A 319 23.22 2.23 4.31
N GLU A 320 22.17 1.43 4.23
CA GLU A 320 21.39 0.97 5.36
C GLU A 320 21.60 -0.52 5.59
N MET A 321 21.68 -0.92 6.87
CA MET A 321 21.77 -2.32 7.28
C MET A 321 20.82 -2.56 8.45
N GLU A 322 19.84 -3.42 8.27
CA GLU A 322 18.91 -3.81 9.31
C GLU A 322 19.37 -5.09 10.02
N HIS A 323 19.41 -5.04 11.36
CA HIS A 323 19.65 -6.20 12.19
C HIS A 323 18.43 -6.49 13.06
N HIS A 324 17.79 -7.63 12.86
CA HIS A 324 16.70 -8.09 13.72
C HIS A 324 17.26 -8.66 15.02
N LEU A 325 16.77 -8.17 16.16
CA LEU A 325 17.24 -8.57 17.49
C LEU A 325 16.94 -10.05 17.82
N SER A 326 15.98 -10.67 17.13
CA SER A 326 15.72 -12.12 17.22
C SER A 326 16.86 -12.99 16.66
N LEU A 327 17.76 -12.42 15.86
CA LEU A 327 18.91 -13.12 15.27
C LEU A 327 20.13 -13.16 16.21
N GLY A 328 20.05 -12.55 17.39
CA GLY A 328 21.12 -12.46 18.38
C GLY A 328 21.50 -11.03 18.74
N ALA A 329 22.56 -10.88 19.52
CA ALA A 329 23.05 -9.56 19.91
C ALA A 329 23.46 -8.73 18.69
N PRO A 330 23.07 -7.45 18.61
CA PRO A 330 23.47 -6.58 17.53
C PRO A 330 24.97 -6.30 17.59
N GLN A 331 25.55 -6.09 16.42
CA GLN A 331 26.91 -5.60 16.31
C GLN A 331 26.95 -4.13 16.76
N THR A 332 27.94 -3.81 17.60
CA THR A 332 28.20 -2.43 18.04
C THR A 332 29.32 -1.80 17.21
N PHE A 333 29.22 -0.51 16.94
CA PHE A 333 30.19 0.24 16.17
C PHE A 333 30.64 1.48 16.94
N GLU A 334 31.94 1.78 16.85
CA GLU A 334 32.47 3.04 17.33
C GLU A 334 32.17 4.19 16.32
N PRO A 335 31.98 5.42 16.78
CA PRO A 335 31.75 6.55 15.90
C PRO A 335 32.82 6.66 14.81
N ARG A 336 32.43 6.76 13.54
CA ARG A 336 33.30 6.80 12.37
C ARG A 336 34.19 5.56 12.18
N GLN A 337 33.78 4.42 12.71
CA GLN A 337 34.47 3.16 12.48
C GLN A 337 34.40 2.73 11.02
N ASP A 338 35.56 2.41 10.42
CA ASP A 338 35.63 1.80 9.09
C ASP A 338 35.30 0.31 9.17
N CYS A 339 34.52 -0.18 8.23
CA CYS A 339 34.16 -1.57 8.07
C CYS A 339 33.98 -1.94 6.59
N LEU A 340 33.77 -3.22 6.33
CA LEU A 340 33.35 -3.73 5.02
C LEU A 340 31.87 -4.13 5.08
N LEU A 341 31.03 -3.48 4.31
CA LEU A 341 29.67 -3.97 4.06
C LEU A 341 29.74 -5.10 3.06
N SER A 342 29.07 -6.21 3.34
CA SER A 342 29.07 -7.41 2.50
C SER A 342 27.71 -8.07 2.48
N TRP A 343 27.43 -8.84 1.44
CA TRP A 343 26.17 -9.57 1.29
C TRP A 343 26.37 -10.85 0.46
N ASN A 344 25.37 -11.75 0.48
CA ASN A 344 25.34 -12.87 -0.44
C ASN A 344 24.78 -12.41 -1.80
N PRO A 345 25.56 -12.47 -2.91
CA PRO A 345 25.11 -12.02 -4.22
C PRO A 345 23.90 -12.81 -4.75
N GLU A 346 23.72 -14.08 -4.37
CA GLU A 346 22.55 -14.88 -4.76
C GLU A 346 21.22 -14.35 -4.15
N LYS A 347 21.31 -13.49 -3.12
CA LYS A 347 20.14 -12.87 -2.47
C LYS A 347 19.89 -11.44 -2.94
N ALA A 348 20.68 -10.96 -3.87
CA ALA A 348 20.48 -9.67 -4.52
C ALA A 348 19.46 -9.80 -5.67
N ILE A 349 18.88 -8.67 -6.02
CA ILE A 349 18.00 -8.54 -7.18
C ILE A 349 18.74 -7.71 -8.22
N VAL A 350 18.73 -8.16 -9.46
CA VAL A 350 19.36 -7.44 -10.56
C VAL A 350 18.28 -7.04 -11.56
N PHE A 351 18.25 -5.76 -11.84
CA PHE A 351 17.45 -5.18 -12.90
C PHE A 351 18.39 -4.85 -14.06
N GLY A 352 18.04 -5.26 -15.27
CA GLY A 352 18.89 -5.05 -16.43
C GLY A 352 18.12 -4.70 -17.69
N ARG A 353 18.79 -3.97 -18.61
CA ARG A 353 18.26 -3.76 -19.94
C ARG A 353 18.23 -5.10 -20.66
N GLU A 354 17.18 -5.33 -21.48
CA GLU A 354 17.25 -6.44 -22.44
C GLU A 354 18.48 -6.24 -23.31
N ALA A 355 19.31 -7.27 -23.41
CA ALA A 355 20.31 -7.33 -24.47
C ALA A 355 19.56 -7.26 -25.81
N GLN A 356 19.79 -6.18 -26.56
CA GLN A 356 19.33 -6.05 -27.95
C GLN A 356 20.02 -7.05 -28.82
#